data_506d62f517ea735589187d2fc76c147a
#
_entry.id   506d62f517ea735589187d2fc76c147a
#
_cell.length_a   1.000
_cell.length_b   1.000
_cell.length_c   1.000
_cell.angle_alpha   90.00
_cell.angle_beta   90.00
_cell.angle_gamma   90.00
#
_symmetry.space_group_name_H-M   'P 1'
#
loop_
_entity.id
_entity.type
_entity.pdbx_description
1 polymer ?
#
loop_
_entity_poly.entity_id
_entity_poly.type
_entity_poly.pdbx_seq_one_letter_code
_entity_poly.pdbx_strand_id
1 'polypeptide(L)'
;DLHRLIRRQRQMCIRDRDHTLEEIIKELSSWDEKDVKESYGEVTELKDAGVLFTEDCYEEYICGFKDRPTVVKALCLHIAHDCNLACRYCFAEEGEYKGRRALMSAEVGKKALDFLVENSGNRRNLEVDFFGGEPLMNFDVVKEIVAYGRSLEETHDKKFRFTLTTNGVLLNDDIMEFANKEMDN
;
A
#
# COMPACT_ATOMS: atom_id res chain seq x y z
N ASP A 1 28.03 2.24 4.53
CA ASP A 1 26.79 1.69 5.09
C ASP A 1 25.66 2.70 4.92
N LEU A 2 24.88 2.57 3.84
CA LEU A 2 23.85 3.50 3.37
C LEU A 2 22.78 3.78 4.47
N HIS A 3 22.45 2.80 5.29
CA HIS A 3 21.49 2.94 6.40
C HIS A 3 22.01 3.84 7.54
N ARG A 4 23.32 3.91 7.73
CA ARG A 4 23.94 4.80 8.71
C ARG A 4 23.92 6.25 8.24
N LEU A 5 24.20 6.48 6.95
CA LEU A 5 24.11 7.80 6.29
C LEU A 5 22.70 8.36 6.32
N ILE A 6 21.68 7.56 5.96
CA ILE A 6 20.27 7.97 5.96
C ILE A 6 19.78 8.31 7.38
N ARG A 7 20.21 7.59 8.41
CA ARG A 7 19.88 7.96 9.81
C ARG A 7 20.54 9.26 10.24
N ARG A 8 21.79 9.52 9.82
CA ARG A 8 22.50 10.77 10.11
C ARG A 8 21.80 11.95 9.43
N GLN A 9 21.49 11.85 8.15
CA GLN A 9 20.77 12.88 7.40
C GLN A 9 19.40 13.19 8.03
N ARG A 10 18.64 12.17 8.45
CA ARG A 10 17.33 12.36 9.10
C ARG A 10 17.41 13.09 10.43
N GLN A 11 18.40 12.80 11.25
CA GLN A 11 18.60 13.50 12.53
C GLN A 11 19.06 14.95 12.33
N MET A 12 19.86 15.22 11.32
CA MET A 12 20.28 16.57 10.98
C MET A 12 19.14 17.39 10.38
N CYS A 13 18.34 16.85 9.46
CA CYS A 13 17.19 17.55 8.87
C CYS A 13 16.14 17.99 9.91
N ILE A 14 15.98 17.27 11.02
CA ILE A 14 15.05 17.65 12.10
C ILE A 14 15.61 18.80 12.96
N ARG A 15 16.94 18.89 13.11
CA ARG A 15 17.61 19.85 13.99
C ARG A 15 18.10 21.11 13.30
N ASP A 16 18.33 21.03 12.01
CA ASP A 16 18.99 22.07 11.22
C ASP A 16 18.13 23.32 10.94
N ARG A 17 16.84 23.27 11.33
CA ARG A 17 15.93 24.39 11.08
C ARG A 17 16.30 25.63 11.93
N ASP A 18 16.79 25.39 13.16
CA ASP A 18 16.96 26.41 14.19
C ASP A 18 18.33 26.39 14.90
N HIS A 19 19.29 25.57 14.43
CA HIS A 19 20.58 25.40 15.07
C HIS A 19 21.75 25.80 14.16
N THR A 20 22.74 26.40 14.75
CA THR A 20 24.00 26.72 14.06
C THR A 20 24.87 25.47 13.92
N LEU A 21 25.80 25.49 12.93
CA LEU A 21 26.76 24.39 12.76
C LEU A 21 27.54 24.08 14.04
N GLU A 22 27.90 25.11 14.81
CA GLU A 22 28.64 24.95 16.06
C GLU A 22 27.82 24.22 17.14
N GLU A 23 26.53 24.52 17.25
CA GLU A 23 25.58 23.83 18.13
C GLU A 23 25.40 22.39 17.75
N ILE A 24 25.28 22.11 16.43
CA ILE A 24 25.13 20.74 15.90
C ILE A 24 26.38 19.92 16.17
N ILE A 25 27.58 20.45 15.95
CA ILE A 25 28.85 19.77 16.25
C ILE A 25 28.93 19.43 17.74
N LYS A 26 28.53 20.34 18.60
CA LYS A 26 28.53 20.13 20.04
C LYS A 26 27.56 19.04 20.48
N GLU A 27 26.35 19.02 19.91
CA GLU A 27 25.36 17.98 20.21
C GLU A 27 25.75 16.62 19.65
N LEU A 28 26.38 16.59 18.47
CA LEU A 28 26.84 15.38 17.81
C LEU A 28 28.30 15.03 18.15
N SER A 29 28.76 15.40 19.31
CA SER A 29 30.15 15.19 19.77
C SER A 29 30.62 13.74 19.79
N SER A 30 29.74 12.76 19.68
CA SER A 30 30.06 11.33 19.50
C SER A 30 30.43 10.93 18.05
N TRP A 31 30.32 11.85 17.11
CA TRP A 31 30.60 11.66 15.70
C TRP A 31 31.87 12.42 15.28
N ASP A 32 32.52 12.00 14.19
CA ASP A 32 33.63 12.74 13.64
C ASP A 32 33.16 14.11 13.14
N GLU A 33 33.86 15.17 13.58
CA GLU A 33 33.51 16.56 13.26
C GLU A 33 33.54 16.83 11.75
N LYS A 34 34.44 16.14 11.01
CA LYS A 34 34.53 16.26 9.57
C LYS A 34 33.29 15.70 8.87
N ASP A 35 32.80 14.53 9.34
CA ASP A 35 31.59 13.91 8.81
C ASP A 35 30.34 14.81 9.09
N VAL A 36 30.32 15.45 10.25
CA VAL A 36 29.22 16.38 10.60
C VAL A 36 29.23 17.61 9.69
N LYS A 37 30.40 18.19 9.44
CA LYS A 37 30.55 19.35 8.56
C LYS A 37 30.19 19.03 7.11
N GLU A 38 30.63 17.88 6.62
CA GLU A 38 30.32 17.42 5.24
C GLU A 38 28.80 17.25 5.08
N SER A 39 28.15 16.54 5.99
CA SER A 39 26.69 16.35 5.96
C SER A 39 25.91 17.66 6.12
N TYR A 40 26.41 18.61 6.91
CA TYR A 40 25.80 19.95 7.03
C TYR A 40 25.90 20.72 5.70
N GLY A 41 27.03 20.61 5.01
CA GLY A 41 27.20 21.20 3.66
C GLY A 41 26.19 20.65 2.67
N GLU A 42 26.00 19.31 2.60
CA GLU A 42 25.01 18.67 1.73
C GLU A 42 23.58 19.14 2.02
N VAL A 43 23.20 19.24 3.31
CA VAL A 43 21.88 19.72 3.71
C VAL A 43 21.69 21.20 3.31
N THR A 44 22.73 22.03 3.48
CA THR A 44 22.70 23.43 3.10
C THR A 44 22.53 23.62 1.59
N GLU A 45 23.24 22.82 0.78
CA GLU A 45 23.08 22.83 -0.69
C GLU A 45 21.63 22.49 -1.09
N LEU A 46 21.01 21.47 -0.46
CA LEU A 46 19.62 21.11 -0.74
C LEU A 46 18.63 22.18 -0.30
N LYS A 47 18.92 22.90 0.80
CA LYS A 47 18.13 24.02 1.26
C LYS A 47 18.22 25.20 0.28
N ASP A 48 19.42 25.55 -0.15
CA ASP A 48 19.65 26.63 -1.09
C ASP A 48 19.06 26.33 -2.48
N ALA A 49 19.01 25.06 -2.86
CA ALA A 49 18.32 24.58 -4.06
C ALA A 49 16.78 24.56 -3.92
N GLY A 50 16.23 24.90 -2.75
CA GLY A 50 14.78 24.88 -2.51
C GLY A 50 14.14 23.49 -2.45
N VAL A 51 14.95 22.44 -2.21
CA VAL A 51 14.48 21.05 -2.10
C VAL A 51 14.14 20.68 -0.66
N LEU A 52 14.79 21.32 0.32
CA LEU A 52 14.54 21.14 1.74
C LEU A 52 14.02 22.42 2.39
N PHE A 53 13.23 22.25 3.46
CA PHE A 53 12.67 23.36 4.27
C PHE A 53 11.87 24.39 3.46
N THR A 54 11.22 23.94 2.39
CA THR A 54 10.31 24.77 1.61
C THR A 54 9.13 25.23 2.50
N GLU A 55 8.59 26.41 2.19
CA GLU A 55 7.36 26.88 2.84
C GLU A 55 6.21 25.89 2.55
N ASP A 56 5.39 25.63 3.57
CA ASP A 56 4.19 24.81 3.40
C ASP A 56 3.12 25.60 2.65
N CYS A 57 3.12 25.43 1.33
CA CYS A 57 2.10 26.03 0.46
C CYS A 57 0.77 25.28 0.48
N TYR A 58 0.65 24.18 1.24
CA TYR A 58 -0.55 23.36 1.31
C TYR A 58 -1.41 23.63 2.55
N GLU A 59 -0.95 24.45 3.48
CA GLU A 59 -1.69 24.74 4.73
C GLU A 59 -3.09 25.28 4.46
N GLU A 60 -3.25 26.13 3.45
CA GLU A 60 -4.56 26.66 3.04
C GLU A 60 -5.52 25.57 2.54
N TYR A 61 -4.99 24.48 1.99
CA TYR A 61 -5.79 23.36 1.45
C TYR A 61 -6.17 22.32 2.50
N ILE A 62 -5.49 22.29 3.66
CA ILE A 62 -5.74 21.29 4.72
C ILE A 62 -7.16 21.40 5.26
N CYS A 63 -7.71 22.60 5.40
CA CYS A 63 -9.08 22.80 5.85
C CYS A 63 -10.10 22.12 4.95
N GLY A 64 -9.89 22.13 3.63
CA GLY A 64 -10.75 21.47 2.66
C GLY A 64 -10.68 19.93 2.69
N PHE A 65 -9.66 19.33 3.30
CA PHE A 65 -9.59 17.86 3.42
C PHE A 65 -10.60 17.29 4.42
N LYS A 66 -10.97 18.05 5.44
CA LYS A 66 -11.94 17.63 6.47
C LYS A 66 -13.36 17.53 5.92
N ASP A 67 -13.67 18.32 4.89
CA ASP A 67 -15.00 18.41 4.29
C ASP A 67 -15.16 17.48 3.07
N ARG A 68 -14.12 16.72 2.71
CA ARG A 68 -14.23 15.79 1.58
C ARG A 68 -15.08 14.58 1.97
N PRO A 69 -16.09 14.25 1.15
CA PRO A 69 -16.88 13.04 1.40
C PRO A 69 -15.95 11.82 1.39
N THR A 70 -16.06 11.01 2.44
CA THR A 70 -15.34 9.73 2.51
C THR A 70 -16.00 8.76 1.55
N VAL A 71 -15.28 8.37 0.50
CA VAL A 71 -15.74 7.37 -0.47
C VAL A 71 -14.77 6.19 -0.50
N VAL A 72 -15.32 4.99 -0.61
CA VAL A 72 -14.54 3.76 -0.74
C VAL A 72 -14.05 3.65 -2.19
N LYS A 73 -12.76 3.44 -2.37
CA LYS A 73 -12.14 3.27 -3.69
C LYS A 73 -11.76 1.82 -3.98
N ALA A 74 -11.32 1.11 -2.95
CA ALA A 74 -10.71 -0.19 -3.09
C ALA A 74 -11.08 -1.11 -1.94
N LEU A 75 -11.09 -2.42 -2.21
CA LEU A 75 -11.20 -3.48 -1.22
C LEU A 75 -10.04 -4.47 -1.40
N CYS A 76 -9.50 -4.94 -0.30
CA CYS A 76 -8.66 -6.11 -0.25
C CYS A 76 -9.47 -7.26 0.32
N LEU A 77 -9.75 -8.27 -0.50
CA LEU A 77 -10.54 -9.43 -0.12
C LEU A 77 -9.63 -10.60 0.24
N HIS A 78 -9.61 -10.96 1.51
CA HIS A 78 -8.91 -12.14 1.98
C HIS A 78 -9.69 -13.40 1.60
N ILE A 79 -9.46 -13.87 0.38
CA ILE A 79 -10.20 -15.00 -0.23
C ILE A 79 -9.91 -16.32 0.49
N ALA A 80 -8.70 -16.46 1.01
CA ALA A 80 -8.29 -17.65 1.76
C ALA A 80 -7.52 -17.28 3.01
N HIS A 81 -7.95 -17.75 4.16
CA HIS A 81 -7.19 -17.85 5.40
C HIS A 81 -6.56 -19.24 5.49
N ASP A 82 -5.96 -19.68 4.39
CA ASP A 82 -5.22 -20.92 4.24
C ASP A 82 -4.14 -20.73 3.17
N CYS A 83 -3.03 -21.46 3.27
CA CYS A 83 -1.92 -21.38 2.35
C CYS A 83 -1.28 -22.77 2.16
N ASN A 84 -0.82 -23.04 0.95
CA ASN A 84 -0.07 -24.25 0.60
C ASN A 84 1.44 -24.13 0.89
N LEU A 85 1.90 -23.00 1.45
CA LEU A 85 3.27 -22.76 1.88
C LEU A 85 3.33 -22.29 3.34
N ALA A 86 4.45 -22.58 4.02
CA ALA A 86 4.78 -22.12 5.37
C ALA A 86 6.01 -21.22 5.35
N CYS A 87 5.89 -20.02 4.81
CA CYS A 87 7.00 -19.09 4.67
C CYS A 87 7.40 -18.49 6.02
N ARG A 88 8.69 -18.59 6.41
CA ARG A 88 9.20 -18.08 7.69
C ARG A 88 9.02 -16.57 7.91
N TYR A 89 8.86 -15.81 6.85
CA TYR A 89 8.63 -14.36 6.89
C TYR A 89 7.16 -13.96 6.71
N CYS A 90 6.24 -14.93 6.72
CA CYS A 90 4.83 -14.66 6.51
C CYS A 90 4.24 -13.87 7.68
N PHE A 91 3.68 -12.69 7.40
CA PHE A 91 3.03 -11.86 8.41
C PHE A 91 1.69 -12.46 8.90
N ALA A 92 1.13 -13.42 8.16
CA ALA A 92 -0.15 -14.08 8.44
C ALA A 92 0.03 -15.42 9.17
N GLU A 93 1.12 -15.59 9.95
CA GLU A 93 1.37 -16.80 10.74
C GLU A 93 1.24 -18.08 9.89
N GLU A 94 2.03 -18.19 8.83
CA GLU A 94 1.99 -19.30 7.86
C GLU A 94 0.68 -19.40 7.06
N GLY A 95 -0.04 -18.28 6.90
CA GLY A 95 -1.30 -18.20 6.18
C GLY A 95 -2.55 -18.57 7.00
N GLU A 96 -2.38 -18.92 8.27
CA GLU A 96 -3.49 -19.39 9.12
C GLU A 96 -4.29 -18.28 9.81
N TYR A 97 -3.82 -17.02 9.78
CA TYR A 97 -4.52 -15.87 10.37
C TYR A 97 -5.08 -16.15 11.78
N LYS A 98 -4.19 -16.47 12.73
CA LYS A 98 -4.51 -16.86 14.12
C LYS A 98 -5.18 -18.24 14.24
N GLY A 99 -4.73 -19.20 13.45
CA GLY A 99 -5.14 -20.59 13.53
C GLY A 99 -6.56 -20.89 13.01
N ARG A 100 -7.14 -19.98 12.23
CA ARG A 100 -8.45 -20.19 11.60
C ARG A 100 -8.30 -20.36 10.10
N ARG A 101 -8.11 -21.60 9.66
CA ARG A 101 -8.20 -21.93 8.24
C ARG A 101 -9.63 -21.79 7.76
N ALA A 102 -9.86 -20.93 6.79
CA ALA A 102 -11.17 -20.69 6.21
C ALA A 102 -11.05 -20.17 4.77
N LEU A 103 -12.03 -20.48 3.97
CA LEU A 103 -12.18 -19.94 2.61
C LEU A 103 -13.40 -19.00 2.57
N MET A 104 -13.27 -17.88 1.89
CA MET A 104 -14.39 -16.95 1.68
C MET A 104 -15.44 -17.60 0.80
N SER A 105 -16.71 -17.43 1.15
CA SER A 105 -17.79 -17.83 0.26
C SER A 105 -18.05 -16.78 -0.82
N ALA A 106 -18.53 -17.20 -2.00
CA ALA A 106 -18.88 -16.30 -3.08
C ALA A 106 -19.94 -15.24 -2.64
N GLU A 107 -20.85 -15.63 -1.77
CA GLU A 107 -21.87 -14.71 -1.23
C GLU A 107 -21.25 -13.54 -0.45
N VAL A 108 -20.24 -13.81 0.39
CA VAL A 108 -19.52 -12.76 1.12
C VAL A 108 -18.77 -11.85 0.15
N GLY A 109 -18.11 -12.42 -0.83
CA GLY A 109 -17.40 -11.64 -1.86
C GLY A 109 -18.34 -10.73 -2.66
N LYS A 110 -19.50 -11.25 -3.09
CA LYS A 110 -20.52 -10.46 -3.81
C LYS A 110 -21.05 -9.30 -2.95
N LYS A 111 -21.38 -9.56 -1.68
CA LYS A 111 -21.80 -8.51 -0.74
C LYS A 111 -20.72 -7.44 -0.53
N ALA A 112 -19.44 -7.83 -0.57
CA ALA A 112 -18.35 -6.88 -0.50
C ALA A 112 -18.29 -5.98 -1.74
N LEU A 113 -18.56 -6.51 -2.94
CA LEU A 113 -18.66 -5.68 -4.15
C LEU A 113 -19.87 -4.75 -4.12
N ASP A 114 -21.03 -5.22 -3.64
CA ASP A 114 -22.22 -4.37 -3.43
C ASP A 114 -21.88 -3.21 -2.51
N PHE A 115 -21.25 -3.50 -1.37
CA PHE A 115 -20.78 -2.47 -0.43
C PHE A 115 -19.83 -1.46 -1.10
N LEU A 116 -18.88 -1.95 -1.92
CA LEU A 116 -17.94 -1.08 -2.63
C LEU A 116 -18.67 -0.14 -3.60
N VAL A 117 -19.62 -0.65 -4.37
CA VAL A 117 -20.43 0.14 -5.30
C VAL A 117 -21.23 1.19 -4.56
N GLU A 118 -21.97 0.79 -3.53
CA GLU A 118 -22.86 1.69 -2.74
C GLU A 118 -22.07 2.82 -2.06
N ASN A 119 -20.83 2.55 -1.61
CA ASN A 119 -20.02 3.51 -0.86
C ASN A 119 -18.97 4.22 -1.71
N SER A 120 -18.94 4.01 -3.02
CA SER A 120 -17.95 4.63 -3.92
C SER A 120 -18.34 6.03 -4.42
N GLY A 121 -19.58 6.46 -4.17
CA GLY A 121 -20.09 7.74 -4.68
C GLY A 121 -19.95 7.84 -6.21
N ASN A 122 -19.45 8.96 -6.68
CA ASN A 122 -19.27 9.22 -8.11
C ASN A 122 -17.97 8.59 -8.70
N ARG A 123 -17.24 7.79 -7.93
CA ARG A 123 -16.05 7.10 -8.47
C ARG A 123 -16.47 6.05 -9.46
N ARG A 124 -15.94 6.15 -10.67
CA ARG A 124 -16.15 5.15 -11.72
C ARG A 124 -15.18 3.98 -11.58
N ASN A 125 -13.90 4.25 -11.33
CA ASN A 125 -12.85 3.22 -11.25
C ASN A 125 -12.72 2.72 -9.81
N LEU A 126 -12.96 1.43 -9.61
CA LEU A 126 -12.90 0.73 -8.33
C LEU A 126 -11.85 -0.38 -8.39
N GLU A 127 -11.19 -0.66 -7.29
CA GLU A 127 -10.11 -1.64 -7.20
C GLU A 127 -10.49 -2.76 -6.25
N VAL A 128 -10.24 -4.00 -6.65
CA VAL A 128 -10.44 -5.18 -5.80
C VAL A 128 -9.20 -6.05 -5.89
N ASP A 129 -8.53 -6.21 -4.77
CA ASP A 129 -7.36 -7.06 -4.64
C ASP A 129 -7.72 -8.39 -3.95
N PHE A 130 -7.48 -9.48 -4.63
CA PHE A 130 -7.63 -10.82 -4.08
C PHE A 130 -6.34 -11.22 -3.38
N PHE A 131 -6.43 -11.36 -2.08
CA PHE A 131 -5.32 -11.58 -1.18
C PHE A 131 -5.62 -12.69 -0.16
N GLY A 132 -4.71 -12.90 0.78
CA GLY A 132 -4.89 -13.84 1.90
C GLY A 132 -3.66 -14.70 2.12
N GLY A 133 -3.84 -15.97 2.47
CA GLY A 133 -2.78 -16.96 2.50
C GLY A 133 -2.34 -17.29 1.08
N GLU A 134 -3.13 -18.12 0.38
CA GLU A 134 -2.97 -18.37 -1.05
C GLU A 134 -4.34 -18.27 -1.76
N PRO A 135 -4.62 -17.19 -2.49
CA PRO A 135 -5.91 -16.99 -3.15
C PRO A 135 -6.29 -18.06 -4.17
N LEU A 136 -5.31 -18.68 -4.83
CA LEU A 136 -5.57 -19.74 -5.82
C LEU A 136 -6.15 -21.03 -5.19
N MET A 137 -6.07 -21.20 -3.86
CA MET A 137 -6.78 -22.29 -3.17
C MET A 137 -8.30 -22.10 -3.19
N ASN A 138 -8.79 -20.91 -3.50
CA ASN A 138 -10.20 -20.57 -3.60
C ASN A 138 -10.55 -19.92 -4.96
N PHE A 139 -9.88 -20.37 -6.02
CA PHE A 139 -9.92 -19.70 -7.32
C PHE A 139 -11.30 -19.72 -7.98
N ASP A 140 -12.11 -20.75 -7.75
CA ASP A 140 -13.49 -20.80 -8.29
C ASP A 140 -14.34 -19.66 -7.74
N VAL A 141 -14.17 -19.30 -6.47
CA VAL A 141 -14.84 -18.15 -5.87
C VAL A 141 -14.28 -16.84 -6.43
N VAL A 142 -12.98 -16.75 -6.70
CA VAL A 142 -12.40 -15.58 -7.39
C VAL A 142 -13.06 -15.36 -8.75
N LYS A 143 -13.19 -16.42 -9.57
CA LYS A 143 -13.88 -16.36 -10.88
C LYS A 143 -15.32 -15.87 -10.76
N GLU A 144 -16.04 -16.39 -9.76
CA GLU A 144 -17.45 -16.03 -9.54
C GLU A 144 -17.60 -14.55 -9.10
N ILE A 145 -16.71 -14.06 -8.23
CA ILE A 145 -16.70 -12.65 -7.80
C ILE A 145 -16.35 -11.72 -8.96
N VAL A 146 -15.36 -12.08 -9.80
CA VAL A 146 -14.98 -11.29 -10.97
C VAL A 146 -16.16 -11.22 -11.96
N ALA A 147 -16.78 -12.33 -12.27
CA ALA A 147 -17.95 -12.37 -13.16
C ALA A 147 -19.10 -11.50 -12.60
N TYR A 148 -19.34 -11.55 -11.30
CA TYR A 148 -20.33 -10.69 -10.64
C TYR A 148 -19.94 -9.21 -10.74
N GLY A 149 -18.70 -8.86 -10.48
CA GLY A 149 -18.22 -7.48 -10.62
C GLY A 149 -18.39 -6.95 -12.03
N ARG A 150 -18.08 -7.74 -13.07
CA ARG A 150 -18.31 -7.37 -14.47
C ARG A 150 -19.80 -7.10 -14.75
N SER A 151 -20.72 -7.86 -14.13
CA SER A 151 -22.15 -7.60 -14.27
C SER A 151 -22.61 -6.29 -13.62
N LEU A 152 -21.93 -5.85 -12.55
CA LEU A 152 -22.23 -4.57 -11.89
C LEU A 152 -21.72 -3.35 -12.68
N GLU A 153 -20.69 -3.52 -13.52
CA GLU A 153 -20.11 -2.42 -14.29
C GLU A 153 -21.14 -1.77 -15.21
N GLU A 154 -21.95 -2.58 -15.89
CA GLU A 154 -22.97 -2.09 -16.84
C GLU A 154 -24.13 -1.36 -16.16
N THR A 155 -24.51 -1.85 -14.96
CA THR A 155 -25.70 -1.35 -14.26
C THR A 155 -25.44 -0.11 -13.42
N HIS A 156 -24.18 0.11 -12.99
CA HIS A 156 -23.82 1.15 -12.03
C HIS A 156 -22.82 2.20 -12.57
N ASP A 157 -22.48 2.16 -13.86
CA ASP A 157 -21.41 2.98 -14.48
C ASP A 157 -20.11 2.92 -13.68
N LYS A 158 -19.70 1.71 -13.31
CA LYS A 158 -18.47 1.42 -12.61
C LYS A 158 -17.53 0.64 -13.52
N LYS A 159 -16.23 0.66 -13.18
CA LYS A 159 -15.21 -0.15 -13.82
C LYS A 159 -14.32 -0.75 -12.73
N PHE A 160 -14.31 -2.06 -12.63
CA PHE A 160 -13.49 -2.78 -11.66
C PHE A 160 -12.12 -3.11 -12.26
N ARG A 161 -11.11 -2.83 -11.46
CA ARG A 161 -9.76 -3.32 -11.63
C ARG A 161 -9.53 -4.43 -10.64
N PHE A 162 -9.34 -5.65 -11.15
CA PHE A 162 -9.07 -6.82 -10.33
C PHE A 162 -7.59 -7.14 -10.33
N THR A 163 -7.04 -7.36 -9.14
CA THR A 163 -5.66 -7.79 -8.93
C THR A 163 -5.63 -9.02 -8.04
N LEU A 164 -4.58 -9.84 -8.17
CA LEU A 164 -4.43 -11.08 -7.42
C LEU A 164 -2.96 -11.25 -7.01
N THR A 165 -2.74 -11.46 -5.72
CA THR A 165 -1.41 -11.69 -5.15
C THR A 165 -1.28 -13.16 -4.77
N THR A 166 -0.43 -13.90 -5.49
CA THR A 166 -0.24 -15.35 -5.32
C THR A 166 1.24 -15.71 -5.14
N ASN A 167 1.50 -16.81 -4.45
CA ASN A 167 2.84 -17.42 -4.40
C ASN A 167 3.20 -18.19 -5.68
N GLY A 168 2.28 -18.36 -6.61
CA GLY A 168 2.48 -18.95 -7.92
C GLY A 168 2.52 -20.47 -7.98
N VAL A 169 2.52 -21.19 -6.85
CA VAL A 169 2.69 -22.66 -6.85
C VAL A 169 1.52 -23.39 -7.53
N LEU A 170 0.32 -22.82 -7.47
CA LEU A 170 -0.89 -23.41 -8.05
C LEU A 170 -1.20 -22.89 -9.47
N LEU A 171 -0.32 -22.06 -10.06
CA LEU A 171 -0.51 -21.56 -11.42
C LEU A 171 -0.52 -22.72 -12.42
N ASN A 172 -1.49 -22.66 -13.32
CA ASN A 172 -1.64 -23.55 -14.47
C ASN A 172 -2.17 -22.75 -15.67
N ASP A 173 -2.27 -23.38 -16.83
CA ASP A 173 -2.66 -22.73 -18.08
C ASP A 173 -4.06 -22.07 -17.97
N ASP A 174 -5.03 -22.74 -17.35
CA ASP A 174 -6.40 -22.23 -17.19
C ASP A 174 -6.42 -20.95 -16.30
N ILE A 175 -5.65 -20.95 -15.21
CA ILE A 175 -5.54 -19.79 -14.32
C ILE A 175 -4.84 -18.64 -15.02
N MET A 176 -3.78 -18.92 -15.78
CA MET A 176 -3.04 -17.90 -16.54
C MET A 176 -3.89 -17.30 -17.66
N GLU A 177 -4.68 -18.12 -18.37
CA GLU A 177 -5.61 -17.63 -19.40
C GLU A 177 -6.67 -16.71 -18.76
N PHE A 178 -7.28 -17.13 -17.66
CA PHE A 178 -8.24 -16.30 -16.94
C PHE A 178 -7.62 -15.00 -16.44
N ALA A 179 -6.44 -15.05 -15.83
CA ALA A 179 -5.76 -13.88 -15.31
C ALA A 179 -5.43 -12.88 -16.44
N ASN A 180 -4.92 -13.35 -17.57
CA ASN A 180 -4.61 -12.48 -18.73
C ASN A 180 -5.87 -11.81 -19.32
N LYS A 181 -7.03 -12.45 -19.20
CA LYS A 181 -8.28 -11.92 -19.74
C LYS A 181 -9.00 -10.98 -18.77
N GLU A 182 -9.05 -11.32 -17.49
CA GLU A 182 -9.96 -10.70 -16.52
C GLU A 182 -9.23 -9.87 -15.45
N MET A 183 -7.93 -10.09 -15.24
CA MET A 183 -7.16 -9.41 -14.21
C MET A 183 -6.31 -8.28 -14.81
N ASP A 184 -6.07 -7.26 -14.01
CA ASP A 184 -5.22 -6.12 -14.38
C ASP A 184 -3.78 -6.30 -13.87
N ASN A 185 -3.58 -7.17 -12.87
CA ASN A 185 -2.25 -7.55 -12.35
C ASN A 185 -2.36 -8.79 -11.44
#